data_c000193bb067093cd0db0d2ebd2bb91e
#
_entry.id   c000193bb067093cd0db0d2ebd2bb91e
#
_cell.length_a   1.000
_cell.length_b   1.000
_cell.length_c   1.000
_cell.angle_alpha   90.00
_cell.angle_beta   90.00
_cell.angle_gamma   90.00
#
_symmetry.space_group_name_H-M   'P 1'
#
loop_
_entity.id
_entity.type
_entity.pdbx_description
1 polymer ?
#
loop_
_entity_poly.entity_id
_entity_poly.type
_entity_poly.pdbx_seq_one_letter_code
_entity_poly.pdbx_strand_id
1 'polypeptide(L)'
;MRSDPPNGNGPRSVSRRKFAALGAGALTTGLAGCFGDASEDDDQNVAVASFFTFYDFTRQIADGTSLSVDNLVPVGLHGHGWEPDPSITQDIVDADAFVHVGPDFQPWADRAIETVQDDDAGTHLVNAREGIELLDLAETVEDDEEIEGGKDPHFWLDPGLAKQAVDNIADGLTEVVPDHEGEFADNADELKGELDELDAEWEAIFEGAQREYVFLAAHNAFEYLGQRYGATIQPLIANLAASDDVRTSDMQYAEDMIAEHDIQYIGAAIFEPNSWAKQLVDETDAEAYYPVTPYAGTKDEWVDQGWGYFDIARNINMPTFEIALDAADPEETDLGEEWRNFD
;
A
#
# COMPACT_ATOMS: atom_id res chain seq x y z
N MET A 1 28.99 18.49 29.78
CA MET A 1 29.07 17.22 29.07
C MET A 1 27.91 17.21 28.09
N ARG A 2 28.18 17.41 26.80
CA ARG A 2 27.20 17.34 25.73
C ARG A 2 27.35 15.95 25.11
N SER A 3 26.29 15.18 25.12
CA SER A 3 26.17 13.89 24.42
C SER A 3 25.61 14.16 23.02
N ASP A 4 26.37 13.75 22.00
CA ASP A 4 25.97 13.78 20.61
C ASP A 4 24.93 12.65 20.32
N PRO A 5 23.98 12.86 19.41
CA PRO A 5 23.04 11.82 18.98
C PRO A 5 23.70 10.86 17.97
N PRO A 6 23.22 9.63 17.83
CA PRO A 6 23.77 8.65 16.92
C PRO A 6 23.44 9.00 15.46
N ASN A 7 24.41 8.77 14.58
CA ASN A 7 24.36 8.92 13.15
C ASN A 7 23.34 7.92 12.55
N GLY A 8 22.25 8.43 12.01
CA GLY A 8 21.32 7.65 11.19
C GLY A 8 21.92 7.44 9.78
N ASN A 9 22.05 6.20 9.39
CA ASN A 9 22.31 5.84 7.99
C ASN A 9 21.01 6.02 7.20
N GLY A 10 20.92 7.09 6.44
CA GLY A 10 19.88 7.25 5.43
C GLY A 10 20.15 6.36 4.20
N PRO A 11 19.13 6.07 3.39
CA PRO A 11 19.27 5.24 2.20
C PRO A 11 20.31 5.85 1.24
N ARG A 12 21.13 4.99 0.66
CA ARG A 12 22.18 5.39 -0.26
C ARG A 12 21.56 5.67 -1.63
N SER A 13 21.51 6.94 -2.03
CA SER A 13 21.20 7.32 -3.40
C SER A 13 22.27 6.79 -4.36
N VAL A 14 21.88 5.98 -5.34
CA VAL A 14 22.74 5.49 -6.41
C VAL A 14 22.52 6.37 -7.64
N SER A 15 23.35 7.39 -7.82
CA SER A 15 23.33 8.26 -8.99
C SER A 15 24.24 7.71 -10.10
N ARG A 16 23.69 7.38 -11.26
CA ARG A 16 24.42 6.84 -12.43
C ARG A 16 25.06 7.87 -13.35
N ARG A 17 24.88 9.18 -13.17
CA ARG A 17 25.36 10.21 -14.11
C ARG A 17 26.66 10.91 -13.73
N LYS A 18 27.71 10.20 -13.34
CA LYS A 18 29.03 10.80 -13.14
C LYS A 18 30.15 10.01 -13.80
N PHE A 19 30.14 9.85 -15.11
CA PHE A 19 31.38 9.51 -15.83
C PHE A 19 31.32 9.95 -17.30
N ALA A 20 31.54 11.21 -17.54
CA ALA A 20 32.05 11.69 -18.82
C ALA A 20 32.88 12.94 -18.58
N ALA A 21 34.16 12.80 -18.35
CA ALA A 21 35.18 13.74 -18.83
C ALA A 21 36.62 13.38 -18.39
N LEU A 22 37.52 13.40 -19.40
CA LEU A 22 38.96 13.61 -19.30
C LEU A 22 39.83 12.44 -18.85
N GLY A 23 40.73 12.03 -19.61
CA GLY A 23 41.64 12.72 -20.46
C GLY A 23 42.81 11.90 -20.90
N ALA A 24 43.44 12.36 -21.91
CA ALA A 24 44.58 11.84 -22.64
C ALA A 24 45.87 11.73 -21.81
N GLY A 25 46.69 10.71 -22.11
CA GLY A 25 48.11 10.84 -21.91
C GLY A 25 48.88 9.60 -21.48
N ALA A 26 49.68 9.07 -22.45
CA ALA A 26 51.01 8.49 -22.33
C ALA A 26 51.18 6.97 -22.10
N LEU A 27 51.61 6.35 -23.18
CA LEU A 27 52.43 5.16 -23.39
C LEU A 27 53.40 4.75 -22.28
N THR A 28 53.43 3.43 -21.95
CA THR A 28 54.64 2.57 -22.08
C THR A 28 54.30 1.08 -21.82
N THR A 29 54.64 0.30 -22.79
CA THR A 29 55.11 -1.11 -22.87
C THR A 29 55.05 -2.03 -21.64
N GLY A 30 54.36 -3.19 -21.80
CA GLY A 30 54.98 -4.45 -21.47
C GLY A 30 54.22 -5.39 -20.52
N LEU A 31 53.91 -6.56 -21.07
CA LEU A 31 53.68 -7.87 -20.47
C LEU A 31 52.25 -8.38 -20.34
N ALA A 32 52.05 -9.45 -21.10
CA ALA A 32 50.91 -10.31 -21.11
C ALA A 32 50.56 -10.86 -19.71
N GLY A 33 49.29 -10.78 -19.34
CA GLY A 33 48.72 -11.43 -18.16
C GLY A 33 47.23 -11.21 -18.12
N CYS A 34 46.50 -12.26 -18.44
CA CYS A 34 45.09 -12.50 -18.13
C CYS A 34 44.16 -11.28 -18.19
N PHE A 35 43.48 -11.15 -19.30
CA PHE A 35 42.19 -10.46 -19.32
C PHE A 35 41.26 -11.28 -18.41
N GLY A 36 41.17 -10.86 -17.14
CA GLY A 36 39.96 -11.09 -16.37
C GLY A 36 38.86 -10.28 -17.03
N ASP A 37 37.75 -10.92 -17.30
CA ASP A 37 36.51 -10.23 -17.67
C ASP A 37 36.37 -8.98 -16.79
N ALA A 38 36.39 -7.81 -17.41
CA ALA A 38 35.74 -6.67 -16.85
C ALA A 38 34.28 -7.10 -16.76
N SER A 39 33.77 -7.36 -15.54
CA SER A 39 32.35 -7.38 -15.29
C SER A 39 31.78 -6.12 -15.95
N GLU A 40 31.03 -6.32 -17.01
CA GLU A 40 30.06 -5.34 -17.45
C GLU A 40 29.33 -4.94 -16.17
N ASP A 41 29.36 -3.66 -15.81
CA ASP A 41 28.36 -3.11 -14.91
C ASP A 41 27.04 -3.39 -15.63
N ASP A 42 26.36 -4.47 -15.27
CA ASP A 42 24.98 -4.72 -15.68
C ASP A 42 24.21 -3.48 -15.25
N ASP A 43 23.80 -2.67 -16.22
CA ASP A 43 22.86 -1.56 -16.01
C ASP A 43 21.54 -2.20 -15.54
N GLN A 44 21.47 -2.44 -14.23
CA GLN A 44 20.30 -3.05 -13.59
C GLN A 44 19.16 -2.06 -13.66
N ASN A 45 18.08 -2.44 -14.33
CA ASN A 45 16.87 -1.62 -14.38
C ASN A 45 16.26 -1.51 -12.98
N VAL A 46 15.69 -0.35 -12.69
CA VAL A 46 15.09 -0.03 -11.40
C VAL A 46 13.66 0.44 -11.61
N ALA A 47 12.72 -0.23 -10.98
CA ALA A 47 11.35 0.26 -10.80
C ALA A 47 11.20 0.83 -9.39
N VAL A 48 10.45 1.92 -9.26
CA VAL A 48 10.06 2.48 -7.97
C VAL A 48 8.55 2.53 -7.85
N ALA A 49 8.00 2.31 -6.65
CA ALA A 49 6.56 2.33 -6.41
C ALA A 49 6.16 3.35 -5.36
N SER A 50 5.04 4.03 -5.58
CA SER A 50 4.54 5.09 -4.71
C SER A 50 3.71 4.60 -3.53
N PHE A 51 3.40 3.30 -3.44
CA PHE A 51 2.48 2.76 -2.46
C PHE A 51 2.81 1.29 -2.14
N PHE A 52 2.67 0.89 -0.87
CA PHE A 52 3.11 -0.44 -0.42
C PHE A 52 2.49 -1.59 -1.19
N THR A 53 1.18 -1.61 -1.40
CA THR A 53 0.49 -2.67 -2.16
C THR A 53 1.10 -2.87 -3.54
N PHE A 54 1.31 -1.78 -4.28
CA PHE A 54 1.84 -1.86 -5.64
C PHE A 54 3.36 -2.09 -5.67
N TYR A 55 4.08 -1.68 -4.63
CA TYR A 55 5.45 -2.12 -4.42
C TYR A 55 5.52 -3.64 -4.27
N ASP A 56 4.66 -4.23 -3.43
CA ASP A 56 4.67 -5.66 -3.18
C ASP A 56 4.28 -6.46 -4.43
N PHE A 57 3.26 -6.02 -5.16
CA PHE A 57 2.87 -6.64 -6.44
C PHE A 57 4.00 -6.52 -7.48
N THR A 58 4.59 -5.33 -7.63
CA THR A 58 5.70 -5.11 -8.57
C THR A 58 6.90 -5.99 -8.24
N ARG A 59 7.25 -6.11 -6.96
CA ARG A 59 8.34 -6.96 -6.47
C ARG A 59 8.09 -8.44 -6.78
N GLN A 60 6.87 -8.91 -6.59
CA GLN A 60 6.50 -10.29 -6.87
C GLN A 60 6.52 -10.57 -8.39
N ILE A 61 5.98 -9.67 -9.21
CA ILE A 61 6.01 -9.77 -10.67
C ILE A 61 7.46 -9.76 -11.19
N ALA A 62 8.35 -9.00 -10.56
CA ALA A 62 9.75 -8.88 -10.95
C ALA A 62 10.64 -10.00 -10.39
N ASP A 63 10.11 -10.94 -9.59
CA ASP A 63 10.92 -11.99 -8.97
C ASP A 63 11.63 -12.85 -10.02
N GLY A 64 12.89 -13.19 -9.74
CA GLY A 64 13.73 -13.99 -10.66
C GLY A 64 14.25 -13.23 -11.89
N THR A 65 13.92 -11.95 -12.06
CA THR A 65 14.40 -11.11 -13.18
C THR A 65 15.58 -10.21 -12.77
N SER A 66 16.11 -9.43 -13.71
CA SER A 66 17.15 -8.42 -13.45
C SER A 66 16.61 -7.07 -12.96
N LEU A 67 15.29 -6.90 -12.87
CA LEU A 67 14.65 -5.66 -12.42
C LEU A 67 14.68 -5.57 -10.89
N SER A 68 15.25 -4.51 -10.34
CA SER A 68 15.10 -4.19 -8.91
C SER A 68 13.90 -3.31 -8.66
N VAL A 69 13.26 -3.49 -7.50
CA VAL A 69 12.05 -2.73 -7.13
C VAL A 69 12.25 -2.08 -5.77
N ASP A 70 12.01 -0.77 -5.69
CA ASP A 70 12.14 -0.01 -4.46
C ASP A 70 10.80 0.63 -4.06
N ASN A 71 10.46 0.56 -2.76
CA ASN A 71 9.31 1.26 -2.19
C ASN A 71 9.72 2.69 -1.79
N LEU A 72 9.03 3.69 -2.32
CA LEU A 72 9.32 5.09 -2.00
C LEU A 72 8.75 5.51 -0.64
N VAL A 73 7.67 4.87 -0.18
CA VAL A 73 7.05 5.18 1.11
C VAL A 73 7.82 4.49 2.24
N PRO A 74 8.34 5.25 3.22
CA PRO A 74 9.06 4.67 4.35
C PRO A 74 8.18 3.74 5.21
N VAL A 75 8.81 2.74 5.84
CA VAL A 75 8.16 1.87 6.83
C VAL A 75 7.54 2.69 7.96
N GLY A 76 6.37 2.31 8.42
CA GLY A 76 5.63 2.99 9.48
C GLY A 76 4.82 4.20 9.04
N LEU A 77 4.80 4.50 7.74
CA LEU A 77 4.00 5.58 7.19
C LEU A 77 2.84 5.06 6.34
N HIS A 78 1.74 5.77 6.41
CA HIS A 78 0.62 5.62 5.51
C HIS A 78 0.91 6.43 4.24
N GLY A 79 0.93 5.79 3.08
CA GLY A 79 1.31 6.45 1.82
C GLY A 79 0.36 7.54 1.33
N HIS A 80 -0.90 7.53 1.83
CA HIS A 80 -1.90 8.55 1.55
C HIS A 80 -1.67 9.76 2.48
N GLY A 81 -1.64 10.97 1.92
CA GLY A 81 -1.40 12.20 2.69
C GLY A 81 0.06 12.41 3.15
N TRP A 82 0.97 11.51 2.80
CA TRP A 82 2.40 11.71 3.05
C TRP A 82 3.00 12.71 2.05
N GLU A 83 3.74 13.68 2.56
CA GLU A 83 4.49 14.64 1.75
C GLU A 83 5.99 14.31 1.83
N PRO A 84 6.58 13.77 0.74
CA PRO A 84 7.98 13.38 0.73
C PRO A 84 8.94 14.57 0.65
N ASP A 85 10.21 14.30 0.96
CA ASP A 85 11.30 15.21 0.61
C ASP A 85 11.38 15.37 -0.92
N PRO A 86 11.68 16.59 -1.43
CA PRO A 86 11.82 16.83 -2.88
C PRO A 86 12.82 15.92 -3.62
N SER A 87 13.71 15.23 -2.90
CA SER A 87 14.61 14.23 -3.50
C SER A 87 13.89 13.03 -4.09
N ILE A 88 12.68 12.70 -3.63
CA ILE A 88 11.85 11.60 -4.17
C ILE A 88 11.55 11.80 -5.66
N THR A 89 11.29 13.05 -6.09
CA THR A 89 11.09 13.34 -7.52
C THR A 89 12.34 12.98 -8.32
N GLN A 90 13.55 13.18 -7.77
CA GLN A 90 14.78 12.79 -8.44
C GLN A 90 14.94 11.28 -8.49
N ASP A 91 14.57 10.56 -7.43
CA ASP A 91 14.62 9.08 -7.42
C ASP A 91 13.68 8.50 -8.49
N ILE A 92 12.48 9.12 -8.69
CA ILE A 92 11.55 8.76 -9.76
C ILE A 92 12.12 9.06 -11.15
N VAL A 93 12.70 10.24 -11.34
CA VAL A 93 13.32 10.65 -12.63
C VAL A 93 14.51 9.75 -13.00
N ASP A 94 15.25 9.25 -12.01
CA ASP A 94 16.42 8.38 -12.23
C ASP A 94 16.04 6.89 -12.37
N ALA A 95 14.77 6.51 -12.11
CA ALA A 95 14.26 5.15 -12.29
C ALA A 95 13.88 4.85 -13.75
N ASP A 96 13.87 3.57 -14.12
CA ASP A 96 13.40 3.11 -15.43
C ASP A 96 11.87 2.98 -15.49
N ALA A 97 11.22 2.67 -14.34
CA ALA A 97 9.77 2.65 -14.20
C ALA A 97 9.31 3.31 -12.90
N PHE A 98 8.14 3.96 -12.95
CA PHE A 98 7.44 4.46 -11.77
C PHE A 98 6.02 3.89 -11.73
N VAL A 99 5.78 3.00 -10.76
CA VAL A 99 4.46 2.40 -10.50
C VAL A 99 3.70 3.26 -9.51
N HIS A 100 2.55 3.77 -9.92
CA HIS A 100 1.72 4.65 -9.09
C HIS A 100 0.26 4.19 -9.05
N VAL A 101 -0.46 4.60 -7.99
CA VAL A 101 -1.84 4.19 -7.73
C VAL A 101 -2.82 4.65 -8.85
N GLY A 102 -2.51 5.75 -9.47
CA GLY A 102 -3.35 6.44 -10.46
C GLY A 102 -3.48 7.93 -10.11
N PRO A 103 -4.04 8.74 -11.02
CA PRO A 103 -4.17 10.18 -10.80
C PRO A 103 -5.08 10.53 -9.62
N ASP A 104 -4.87 11.70 -9.02
CA ASP A 104 -5.68 12.32 -7.97
C ASP A 104 -5.68 11.56 -6.61
N PHE A 105 -4.80 10.58 -6.43
CA PHE A 105 -4.67 9.86 -5.15
C PHE A 105 -3.52 10.36 -4.29
N GLN A 106 -2.36 10.59 -4.89
CA GLN A 106 -1.16 11.07 -4.20
C GLN A 106 -0.66 12.35 -4.89
N PRO A 107 -1.02 13.55 -4.39
CA PRO A 107 -0.66 14.82 -5.04
C PRO A 107 0.84 15.00 -5.28
N TRP A 108 1.68 14.39 -4.44
CA TRP A 108 3.13 14.40 -4.64
C TRP A 108 3.57 13.53 -5.83
N ALA A 109 2.91 12.38 -6.03
CA ALA A 109 3.17 11.50 -7.16
C ALA A 109 2.71 12.14 -8.47
N ASP A 110 1.56 12.81 -8.49
CA ASP A 110 1.07 13.55 -9.66
C ASP A 110 2.06 14.65 -10.06
N ARG A 111 2.59 15.41 -9.09
CA ARG A 111 3.64 16.42 -9.37
C ARG A 111 4.94 15.82 -9.90
N ALA A 112 5.31 14.63 -9.41
CA ALA A 112 6.49 13.92 -9.92
C ALA A 112 6.26 13.42 -11.36
N ILE A 113 5.06 12.92 -11.67
CA ILE A 113 4.65 12.51 -13.02
C ILE A 113 4.72 13.71 -13.99
N GLU A 114 4.21 14.88 -13.61
CA GLU A 114 4.35 16.11 -14.39
C GLU A 114 5.83 16.42 -14.67
N THR A 115 6.70 16.30 -13.68
CA THR A 115 8.14 16.56 -13.84
C THR A 115 8.78 15.55 -14.82
N VAL A 116 8.45 14.26 -14.70
CA VAL A 116 8.95 13.21 -15.63
C VAL A 116 8.54 13.52 -17.07
N GLN A 117 7.30 13.97 -17.27
CA GLN A 117 6.76 14.31 -18.60
C GLN A 117 7.36 15.59 -19.16
N ASP A 118 7.50 16.65 -18.35
CA ASP A 118 8.00 17.95 -18.78
C ASP A 118 9.50 17.89 -19.12
N ASP A 119 10.28 17.08 -18.39
CA ASP A 119 11.72 16.92 -18.59
C ASP A 119 12.09 15.85 -19.61
N ASP A 120 11.08 15.10 -20.15
CA ASP A 120 11.29 13.95 -21.05
C ASP A 120 12.33 12.97 -20.44
N ALA A 121 12.12 12.65 -19.15
CA ALA A 121 13.11 11.95 -18.32
C ALA A 121 13.38 10.50 -18.76
N GLY A 122 12.46 9.91 -19.51
CA GLY A 122 12.56 8.53 -20.01
C GLY A 122 12.06 7.46 -19.01
N THR A 123 11.61 7.85 -17.82
CA THR A 123 10.96 6.96 -16.85
C THR A 123 9.62 6.49 -17.40
N HIS A 124 9.39 5.18 -17.45
CA HIS A 124 8.09 4.62 -17.86
C HIS A 124 7.09 4.76 -16.71
N LEU A 125 5.95 5.41 -16.98
CA LEU A 125 4.89 5.64 -15.98
C LEU A 125 3.88 4.51 -16.04
N VAL A 126 3.79 3.72 -14.98
CA VAL A 126 2.87 2.58 -14.85
C VAL A 126 1.71 2.95 -13.93
N ASN A 127 0.54 3.16 -14.53
CA ASN A 127 -0.69 3.43 -13.81
C ASN A 127 -1.37 2.13 -13.38
N ALA A 128 -1.22 1.73 -12.11
CA ALA A 128 -1.82 0.49 -11.59
C ALA A 128 -3.35 0.45 -11.72
N ARG A 129 -4.02 1.63 -11.74
CA ARG A 129 -5.48 1.78 -11.82
C ARG A 129 -6.02 1.84 -13.25
N GLU A 130 -5.21 1.71 -14.28
CA GLU A 130 -5.68 1.93 -15.63
C GLU A 130 -6.87 1.01 -15.99
N GLY A 131 -7.94 1.59 -16.53
CA GLY A 131 -9.16 0.87 -16.90
C GLY A 131 -10.04 0.39 -15.73
N ILE A 132 -9.68 0.67 -14.47
CA ILE A 132 -10.50 0.36 -13.30
C ILE A 132 -11.50 1.48 -13.06
N GLU A 133 -12.80 1.14 -13.02
CA GLU A 133 -13.86 2.07 -12.66
C GLU A 133 -13.96 2.14 -11.11
N LEU A 134 -13.74 3.34 -10.56
CA LEU A 134 -13.81 3.57 -9.12
C LEU A 134 -15.25 3.72 -8.65
N LEU A 135 -15.53 3.25 -7.42
CA LEU A 135 -16.79 3.49 -6.74
C LEU A 135 -17.02 4.98 -6.50
N ASP A 136 -18.29 5.38 -6.52
CA ASP A 136 -18.69 6.69 -6.02
C ASP A 136 -18.61 6.68 -4.49
N LEU A 137 -18.17 7.79 -3.89
CA LEU A 137 -18.24 7.97 -2.46
C LEU A 137 -19.69 7.89 -1.98
N ALA A 138 -19.93 7.26 -0.83
CA ALA A 138 -21.25 7.21 -0.22
C ALA A 138 -21.76 8.65 0.06
N GLU A 139 -23.07 8.88 -0.14
CA GLU A 139 -23.72 10.21 0.05
C GLU A 139 -23.62 10.74 1.50
N THR A 140 -23.14 9.93 2.45
CA THR A 140 -22.89 10.31 3.85
C THR A 140 -21.63 11.14 4.05
N VAL A 141 -20.77 11.23 3.03
CA VAL A 141 -19.67 12.18 3.00
C VAL A 141 -20.30 13.57 2.81
N GLU A 142 -20.44 14.34 3.89
CA GLU A 142 -20.87 15.74 3.79
C GLU A 142 -19.93 16.48 2.83
N ASP A 143 -20.51 17.35 1.97
CA ASP A 143 -19.84 18.19 0.97
C ASP A 143 -18.66 19.00 1.56
N ASP A 144 -17.57 18.34 1.93
CA ASP A 144 -16.30 19.01 2.14
C ASP A 144 -15.62 19.16 0.77
N GLU A 145 -15.46 20.40 0.34
CA GLU A 145 -15.07 20.86 -0.99
C GLU A 145 -13.67 20.39 -1.48
N GLU A 146 -13.02 19.43 -0.79
CA GLU A 146 -11.63 19.04 -1.06
C GLU A 146 -11.45 17.67 -1.73
N ILE A 147 -12.51 16.88 -1.93
CA ILE A 147 -12.40 15.62 -2.70
C ILE A 147 -12.76 15.91 -4.15
N GLU A 148 -11.77 16.31 -4.95
CA GLU A 148 -11.95 16.45 -6.39
C GLU A 148 -12.28 15.08 -7.00
N GLY A 149 -13.53 14.90 -7.41
CA GLY A 149 -13.99 13.74 -8.15
C GLY A 149 -14.96 12.81 -7.44
N GLY A 150 -15.06 12.83 -6.13
CA GLY A 150 -16.06 12.03 -5.38
C GLY A 150 -15.95 10.51 -5.60
N LYS A 151 -14.73 9.98 -5.79
CA LYS A 151 -14.45 8.57 -6.05
C LYS A 151 -13.59 7.95 -4.96
N ASP A 152 -13.90 6.69 -4.60
CA ASP A 152 -13.11 5.91 -3.66
C ASP A 152 -11.90 5.27 -4.39
N PRO A 153 -10.66 5.62 -4.03
CA PRO A 153 -9.47 5.08 -4.69
C PRO A 153 -9.04 3.70 -4.21
N HIS A 154 -9.62 3.14 -3.13
CA HIS A 154 -9.14 1.93 -2.44
C HIS A 154 -9.51 0.61 -3.15
N PHE A 155 -9.51 0.62 -4.47
CA PHE A 155 -9.93 -0.50 -5.33
C PHE A 155 -9.14 -1.80 -5.08
N TRP A 156 -7.89 -1.71 -4.63
CA TRP A 156 -7.03 -2.87 -4.38
C TRP A 156 -7.48 -3.73 -3.19
N LEU A 157 -8.46 -3.28 -2.41
CA LEU A 157 -9.11 -4.06 -1.38
C LEU A 157 -10.10 -5.08 -1.96
N ASP A 158 -10.56 -4.90 -3.20
CA ASP A 158 -11.26 -5.92 -3.97
C ASP A 158 -10.24 -6.81 -4.70
N PRO A 159 -10.09 -8.10 -4.34
CA PRO A 159 -9.16 -8.99 -5.01
C PRO A 159 -9.38 -9.11 -6.53
N GLY A 160 -10.63 -8.95 -6.98
CA GLY A 160 -10.96 -8.96 -8.40
C GLY A 160 -10.42 -7.75 -9.14
N LEU A 161 -10.46 -6.55 -8.55
CA LEU A 161 -9.87 -5.34 -9.11
C LEU A 161 -8.35 -5.31 -8.95
N ALA A 162 -7.83 -5.87 -7.85
CA ALA A 162 -6.39 -6.03 -7.65
C ALA A 162 -5.73 -6.86 -8.77
N LYS A 163 -6.41 -7.89 -9.32
CA LYS A 163 -5.92 -8.64 -10.47
C LYS A 163 -5.74 -7.79 -11.72
N GLN A 164 -6.61 -6.80 -11.95
CA GLN A 164 -6.42 -5.87 -13.06
C GLN A 164 -5.20 -4.98 -12.84
N ALA A 165 -4.94 -4.54 -11.61
CA ALA A 165 -3.71 -3.81 -11.29
C ALA A 165 -2.45 -4.65 -11.52
N VAL A 166 -2.50 -5.95 -11.20
CA VAL A 166 -1.40 -6.89 -11.47
C VAL A 166 -1.12 -6.96 -12.98
N ASP A 167 -2.17 -7.08 -13.82
CA ASP A 167 -2.00 -7.07 -15.27
C ASP A 167 -1.41 -5.74 -15.76
N ASN A 168 -1.90 -4.59 -15.30
CA ASN A 168 -1.37 -3.28 -15.67
C ASN A 168 0.11 -3.12 -15.30
N ILE A 169 0.52 -3.62 -14.14
CA ILE A 169 1.91 -3.58 -13.70
C ILE A 169 2.77 -4.49 -14.58
N ALA A 170 2.36 -5.73 -14.83
CA ALA A 170 3.12 -6.68 -15.65
C ALA A 170 3.32 -6.16 -17.07
N ASP A 171 2.28 -5.60 -17.69
CA ASP A 171 2.34 -4.97 -19.01
C ASP A 171 3.34 -3.80 -19.00
N GLY A 172 3.27 -2.92 -17.98
CA GLY A 172 4.17 -1.78 -17.85
C GLY A 172 5.63 -2.20 -17.65
N LEU A 173 5.91 -3.23 -16.86
CA LEU A 173 7.26 -3.76 -16.68
C LEU A 173 7.80 -4.40 -17.95
N THR A 174 6.95 -5.04 -18.75
CA THR A 174 7.32 -5.62 -20.05
C THR A 174 7.76 -4.54 -21.04
N GLU A 175 7.17 -3.35 -20.99
CA GLU A 175 7.64 -2.23 -21.84
C GLU A 175 9.05 -1.74 -21.45
N VAL A 176 9.42 -1.88 -20.17
CA VAL A 176 10.72 -1.45 -19.64
C VAL A 176 11.79 -2.52 -19.87
N VAL A 177 11.45 -3.81 -19.64
CA VAL A 177 12.39 -4.94 -19.76
C VAL A 177 11.76 -6.06 -20.57
N PRO A 178 11.63 -5.88 -21.91
CA PRO A 178 10.92 -6.85 -22.77
C PRO A 178 11.57 -8.24 -22.82
N ASP A 179 12.84 -8.35 -22.45
CA ASP A 179 13.53 -9.63 -22.40
C ASP A 179 13.00 -10.56 -21.28
N HIS A 180 12.25 -9.99 -20.31
CA HIS A 180 11.61 -10.72 -19.21
C HIS A 180 10.08 -10.80 -19.33
N GLU A 181 9.49 -10.56 -20.53
CA GLU A 181 8.04 -10.65 -20.77
C GLU A 181 7.44 -11.97 -20.25
N GLY A 182 8.12 -13.11 -20.49
CA GLY A 182 7.66 -14.42 -20.08
C GLY A 182 7.62 -14.60 -18.57
N GLU A 183 8.68 -14.18 -17.88
CA GLU A 183 8.76 -14.24 -16.42
C GLU A 183 7.73 -13.33 -15.74
N PHE A 184 7.55 -12.10 -16.25
CA PHE A 184 6.52 -11.18 -15.73
C PHE A 184 5.11 -11.76 -15.90
N ALA A 185 4.81 -12.36 -17.04
CA ALA A 185 3.51 -12.97 -17.29
C ALA A 185 3.26 -14.18 -16.38
N ASP A 186 4.24 -15.06 -16.23
CA ASP A 186 4.14 -16.25 -15.38
C ASP A 186 3.95 -15.85 -13.89
N ASN A 187 4.73 -14.87 -13.40
CA ASN A 187 4.64 -14.37 -12.03
C ASN A 187 3.30 -13.62 -11.78
N ALA A 188 2.83 -12.85 -12.76
CA ALA A 188 1.52 -12.20 -12.68
C ALA A 188 0.37 -13.21 -12.64
N ASP A 189 0.46 -14.30 -13.39
CA ASP A 189 -0.55 -15.37 -13.35
C ASP A 189 -0.53 -16.10 -11.99
N GLU A 190 0.64 -16.33 -11.37
CA GLU A 190 0.75 -16.88 -10.02
C GLU A 190 0.13 -15.93 -8.99
N LEU A 191 0.47 -14.65 -9.04
CA LEU A 191 -0.07 -13.62 -8.14
C LEU A 191 -1.59 -13.48 -8.25
N LYS A 192 -2.15 -13.56 -9.49
CA LYS A 192 -3.61 -13.58 -9.69
C LYS A 192 -4.26 -14.83 -9.13
N GLY A 193 -3.55 -15.97 -9.17
CA GLY A 193 -3.99 -17.21 -8.51
C GLY A 193 -4.10 -17.07 -6.99
N GLU A 194 -3.13 -16.41 -6.34
CA GLU A 194 -3.19 -16.10 -4.91
C GLU A 194 -4.31 -15.11 -4.57
N LEU A 195 -4.59 -14.15 -5.45
CA LEU A 195 -5.74 -13.24 -5.30
C LEU A 195 -7.08 -13.97 -5.44
N ASP A 196 -7.19 -15.02 -6.27
CA ASP A 196 -8.37 -15.87 -6.34
C ASP A 196 -8.57 -16.70 -5.05
N GLU A 197 -7.47 -17.18 -4.43
CA GLU A 197 -7.53 -17.86 -3.13
C GLU A 197 -7.96 -16.89 -2.03
N LEU A 198 -7.38 -15.68 -2.00
CA LEU A 198 -7.74 -14.63 -1.05
C LEU A 198 -9.22 -14.21 -1.16
N ASP A 199 -9.74 -14.11 -2.40
CA ASP A 199 -11.14 -13.82 -2.67
C ASP A 199 -12.07 -14.89 -2.07
N ALA A 200 -11.72 -16.16 -2.25
CA ALA A 200 -12.49 -17.27 -1.67
C ALA A 200 -12.40 -17.30 -0.13
N GLU A 201 -11.27 -16.94 0.45
CA GLU A 201 -11.09 -16.82 1.90
C GLU A 201 -11.98 -15.68 2.46
N TRP A 202 -12.01 -14.52 1.82
CA TRP A 202 -12.90 -13.41 2.17
C TRP A 202 -14.38 -13.83 2.04
N GLU A 203 -14.77 -14.44 0.91
CA GLU A 203 -16.13 -14.92 0.70
C GLU A 203 -16.58 -15.84 1.84
N ALA A 204 -15.72 -16.76 2.29
CA ALA A 204 -16.02 -17.68 3.39
C ALA A 204 -16.24 -16.93 4.73
N ILE A 205 -15.48 -15.87 5.02
CA ILE A 205 -15.67 -15.04 6.22
C ILE A 205 -17.04 -14.37 6.19
N PHE A 206 -17.38 -13.71 5.09
CA PHE A 206 -18.67 -13.01 4.96
C PHE A 206 -19.86 -13.97 4.87
N GLU A 207 -19.71 -15.17 4.29
CA GLU A 207 -20.73 -16.22 4.34
C GLU A 207 -20.96 -16.76 5.77
N GLY A 208 -19.90 -16.80 6.60
CA GLY A 208 -19.96 -17.20 8.01
C GLY A 208 -20.52 -16.12 8.93
N ALA A 209 -20.66 -14.89 8.47
CA ALA A 209 -21.05 -13.73 9.26
C ALA A 209 -22.42 -13.90 9.92
N GLN A 210 -22.52 -13.53 11.21
CA GLN A 210 -23.78 -13.45 11.94
C GLN A 210 -24.30 -11.99 11.99
N ARG A 211 -23.47 -11.02 11.56
CA ARG A 211 -23.76 -9.59 11.52
C ARG A 211 -23.58 -9.06 10.11
N GLU A 212 -24.36 -8.06 9.75
CA GLU A 212 -24.31 -7.38 8.45
C GLU A 212 -23.53 -6.07 8.51
N TYR A 213 -23.15 -5.61 9.72
CA TYR A 213 -22.50 -4.33 9.96
C TYR A 213 -21.14 -4.52 10.62
N VAL A 214 -20.13 -3.85 10.06
CA VAL A 214 -18.80 -3.69 10.65
C VAL A 214 -18.57 -2.20 10.90
N PHE A 215 -18.18 -1.83 12.10
CA PHE A 215 -17.79 -0.46 12.42
C PHE A 215 -16.27 -0.36 12.53
N LEU A 216 -15.70 0.64 11.85
CA LEU A 216 -14.27 0.89 11.82
C LEU A 216 -13.96 2.28 12.37
N ALA A 217 -13.21 2.35 13.46
CA ALA A 217 -12.59 3.59 13.94
C ALA A 217 -11.38 3.94 13.06
N ALA A 218 -11.65 4.27 11.80
CA ALA A 218 -10.71 4.51 10.74
C ALA A 218 -11.32 5.47 9.71
N HIS A 219 -10.50 5.96 8.77
CA HIS A 219 -11.01 6.64 7.58
C HIS A 219 -11.75 5.68 6.64
N ASN A 220 -12.51 6.23 5.69
CA ASN A 220 -13.26 5.44 4.71
C ASN A 220 -12.30 4.82 3.68
N ALA A 221 -12.10 3.51 3.75
CA ALA A 221 -11.25 2.77 2.83
C ALA A 221 -11.80 1.39 2.41
N PHE A 222 -12.75 0.85 3.14
CA PHE A 222 -13.15 -0.56 3.01
C PHE A 222 -14.47 -0.77 2.24
N GLU A 223 -14.98 0.25 1.54
CA GLU A 223 -16.24 0.19 0.80
C GLU A 223 -16.25 -0.92 -0.26
N TYR A 224 -15.10 -1.16 -0.92
CA TYR A 224 -14.95 -2.23 -1.91
C TYR A 224 -15.20 -3.63 -1.34
N LEU A 225 -14.72 -3.91 -0.11
CA LEU A 225 -15.01 -5.18 0.57
C LEU A 225 -16.50 -5.29 0.90
N GLY A 226 -17.09 -4.24 1.44
CA GLY A 226 -18.52 -4.19 1.76
C GLY A 226 -19.39 -4.45 0.53
N GLN A 227 -19.10 -3.78 -0.57
CA GLN A 227 -19.85 -3.94 -1.82
C GLN A 227 -19.66 -5.33 -2.44
N ARG A 228 -18.44 -5.87 -2.40
CA ARG A 228 -18.15 -7.16 -2.98
C ARG A 228 -18.84 -8.32 -2.25
N TYR A 229 -18.78 -8.31 -0.93
CA TYR A 229 -19.25 -9.43 -0.11
C TYR A 229 -20.58 -9.18 0.61
N GLY A 230 -21.20 -8.02 0.41
CA GLY A 230 -22.56 -7.74 0.83
C GLY A 230 -22.73 -7.36 2.30
N ALA A 231 -21.71 -6.74 2.93
CA ALA A 231 -21.81 -6.18 4.27
C ALA A 231 -21.75 -4.65 4.25
N THR A 232 -22.32 -4.01 5.26
CA THR A 232 -22.17 -2.57 5.48
C THR A 232 -20.95 -2.32 6.35
N ILE A 233 -19.93 -1.66 5.78
CA ILE A 233 -18.72 -1.26 6.51
C ILE A 233 -18.80 0.23 6.75
N GLN A 234 -18.98 0.61 8.02
CA GLN A 234 -19.17 2.00 8.43
C GLN A 234 -17.86 2.57 9.03
N PRO A 235 -17.20 3.52 8.37
CA PRO A 235 -16.05 4.20 8.94
C PRO A 235 -16.48 5.30 9.93
N LEU A 236 -15.64 5.57 10.93
CA LEU A 236 -15.79 6.71 11.83
C LEU A 236 -15.55 8.03 11.09
N ILE A 237 -14.54 8.06 10.22
CA ILE A 237 -14.20 9.21 9.40
C ILE A 237 -14.75 8.95 7.99
N ALA A 238 -15.74 9.72 7.59
CA ALA A 238 -16.38 9.56 6.29
C ALA A 238 -15.46 9.90 5.12
N ASN A 239 -14.46 10.77 5.34
CA ASN A 239 -13.49 11.18 4.34
C ASN A 239 -12.45 10.10 4.06
N LEU A 240 -11.80 10.19 2.89
CA LEU A 240 -10.78 9.25 2.43
C LEU A 240 -9.38 9.50 3.01
N ALA A 241 -9.20 10.60 3.76
CA ALA A 241 -7.92 10.97 4.35
C ALA A 241 -7.92 10.74 5.87
N ALA A 242 -6.92 10.01 6.35
CA ALA A 242 -6.69 9.74 7.78
C ALA A 242 -6.36 11.00 8.62
N SER A 243 -6.19 12.16 7.98
CA SER A 243 -5.78 13.42 8.63
C SER A 243 -6.93 14.28 9.13
N ASP A 244 -8.19 13.88 8.87
CA ASP A 244 -9.33 14.69 9.27
C ASP A 244 -9.64 14.54 10.76
N ASP A 245 -9.96 15.69 11.39
CA ASP A 245 -10.34 15.73 12.79
C ASP A 245 -11.74 15.11 12.99
N VAL A 246 -11.86 14.11 13.86
CA VAL A 246 -13.13 13.52 14.28
C VAL A 246 -13.93 14.57 15.06
N ARG A 247 -15.13 14.87 14.58
CA ARG A 247 -16.07 15.81 15.20
C ARG A 247 -16.89 15.14 16.31
N THR A 248 -17.42 15.94 17.23
CA THR A 248 -18.33 15.41 18.27
C THR A 248 -19.57 14.74 17.67
N SER A 249 -20.06 15.21 16.52
CA SER A 249 -21.17 14.57 15.78
C SER A 249 -20.81 13.18 15.28
N ASP A 250 -19.60 12.96 14.82
CA ASP A 250 -19.12 11.70 14.30
C ASP A 250 -19.04 10.65 15.42
N MET A 251 -18.55 11.07 16.59
CA MET A 251 -18.54 10.23 17.78
C MET A 251 -19.96 9.87 18.25
N GLN A 252 -20.90 10.82 18.27
CA GLN A 252 -22.28 10.55 18.62
C GLN A 252 -22.94 9.58 17.63
N TYR A 253 -22.67 9.77 16.33
CA TYR A 253 -23.16 8.84 15.31
C TYR A 253 -22.58 7.44 15.51
N ALA A 254 -21.30 7.32 15.83
CA ALA A 254 -20.64 6.05 16.12
C ALA A 254 -21.25 5.34 17.34
N GLU A 255 -21.50 6.08 18.44
CA GLU A 255 -22.17 5.55 19.63
C GLU A 255 -23.58 5.03 19.32
N ASP A 256 -24.35 5.80 18.52
CA ASP A 256 -25.70 5.40 18.11
C ASP A 256 -25.66 4.13 17.23
N MET A 257 -24.73 4.05 16.28
CA MET A 257 -24.54 2.88 15.40
C MET A 257 -24.14 1.62 16.18
N ILE A 258 -23.19 1.75 17.11
CA ILE A 258 -22.76 0.64 17.98
C ILE A 258 -23.94 0.10 18.77
N ALA A 259 -24.76 0.99 19.34
CA ALA A 259 -25.95 0.61 20.11
C ALA A 259 -27.08 0.04 19.24
N GLU A 260 -27.34 0.62 18.06
CA GLU A 260 -28.43 0.18 17.16
C GLU A 260 -28.17 -1.21 16.59
N HIS A 261 -26.91 -1.52 16.24
CA HIS A 261 -26.53 -2.79 15.60
C HIS A 261 -25.90 -3.78 16.58
N ASP A 262 -25.89 -3.49 17.90
CA ASP A 262 -25.31 -4.34 18.94
C ASP A 262 -23.86 -4.77 18.60
N ILE A 263 -23.04 -3.80 18.18
CA ILE A 263 -21.65 -4.04 17.75
C ILE A 263 -20.78 -4.25 18.98
N GLN A 264 -20.22 -5.45 19.11
CA GLN A 264 -19.36 -5.82 20.24
C GLN A 264 -17.89 -5.55 19.98
N TYR A 265 -17.46 -5.68 18.72
CA TYR A 265 -16.05 -5.52 18.32
C TYR A 265 -15.96 -4.57 17.14
N ILE A 266 -15.01 -3.65 17.21
CA ILE A 266 -14.78 -2.65 16.17
C ILE A 266 -13.37 -2.80 15.58
N GLY A 267 -13.19 -2.44 14.31
CA GLY A 267 -11.87 -2.31 13.72
C GLY A 267 -11.25 -0.95 14.06
N ALA A 268 -9.93 -0.88 14.15
CA ALA A 268 -9.19 0.37 14.31
C ALA A 268 -7.96 0.38 13.41
N ALA A 269 -7.69 1.52 12.77
CA ALA A 269 -6.58 1.63 11.83
C ALA A 269 -5.22 1.57 12.54
N ILE A 270 -4.30 0.74 12.02
CA ILE A 270 -2.96 0.55 12.62
C ILE A 270 -2.07 1.80 12.49
N PHE A 271 -2.22 2.54 11.40
CA PHE A 271 -1.37 3.71 11.09
C PHE A 271 -2.03 5.05 11.44
N GLU A 272 -3.15 5.02 12.16
CA GLU A 272 -3.88 6.18 12.63
C GLU A 272 -3.94 6.21 14.16
N PRO A 273 -4.27 7.35 14.78
CA PRO A 273 -4.45 7.41 16.23
C PRO A 273 -5.63 6.53 16.68
N ASN A 274 -5.38 5.55 17.54
CA ASN A 274 -6.42 4.67 18.08
C ASN A 274 -7.20 5.27 19.28
N SER A 275 -6.97 6.54 19.60
CA SER A 275 -7.65 7.24 20.69
C SER A 275 -9.17 7.23 20.57
N TRP A 276 -9.69 7.30 19.35
CA TRP A 276 -11.12 7.25 19.08
C TRP A 276 -11.72 5.87 19.31
N ALA A 277 -11.03 4.80 18.85
CA ALA A 277 -11.43 3.43 19.13
C ALA A 277 -11.49 3.15 20.63
N LYS A 278 -10.48 3.62 21.36
CA LYS A 278 -10.41 3.51 22.83
C LYS A 278 -11.58 4.25 23.52
N GLN A 279 -11.88 5.49 23.06
CA GLN A 279 -13.01 6.24 23.60
C GLN A 279 -14.33 5.52 23.34
N LEU A 280 -14.56 4.98 22.15
CA LEU A 280 -15.77 4.24 21.83
C LEU A 280 -15.94 2.99 22.71
N VAL A 281 -14.89 2.23 22.96
CA VAL A 281 -14.92 1.08 23.88
C VAL A 281 -15.20 1.54 25.34
N ASP A 282 -14.65 2.69 25.76
CA ASP A 282 -14.87 3.21 27.11
C ASP A 282 -16.30 3.78 27.32
N GLU A 283 -16.96 4.26 26.26
CA GLU A 283 -18.23 5.00 26.35
C GLU A 283 -19.46 4.22 25.79
N THR A 284 -19.24 3.05 25.17
CA THR A 284 -20.31 2.21 24.57
C THR A 284 -20.30 0.78 25.14
N ASP A 285 -21.17 -0.08 24.59
CA ASP A 285 -21.20 -1.51 24.92
C ASP A 285 -20.19 -2.33 24.07
N ALA A 286 -19.35 -1.69 23.23
CA ALA A 286 -18.28 -2.38 22.53
C ALA A 286 -17.21 -2.91 23.51
N GLU A 287 -16.82 -4.16 23.35
CA GLU A 287 -15.91 -4.85 24.28
C GLU A 287 -14.42 -4.62 23.96
N ALA A 288 -14.11 -4.46 22.69
CA ALA A 288 -12.73 -4.26 22.22
C ALA A 288 -12.66 -3.72 20.80
N TYR A 289 -11.45 -3.25 20.42
CA TYR A 289 -11.10 -2.97 19.05
C TYR A 289 -9.90 -3.81 18.59
N TYR A 290 -9.85 -4.09 17.29
CA TYR A 290 -8.85 -4.91 16.64
C TYR A 290 -8.28 -4.21 15.39
N PRO A 291 -7.06 -4.58 14.95
CA PRO A 291 -6.36 -3.84 13.91
C PRO A 291 -6.95 -4.03 12.52
N VAL A 292 -7.01 -2.95 11.73
CA VAL A 292 -7.26 -3.00 10.29
C VAL A 292 -6.27 -2.09 9.55
N THR A 293 -6.01 -2.41 8.29
CA THR A 293 -5.19 -1.57 7.42
C THR A 293 -5.64 -1.70 5.96
N PRO A 294 -5.72 -0.58 5.21
CA PRO A 294 -5.99 -0.64 3.76
C PRO A 294 -4.72 -1.01 2.97
N TYR A 295 -3.76 -1.73 3.56
CA TYR A 295 -2.48 -2.13 2.95
C TYR A 295 -1.64 -0.95 2.43
N ALA A 296 -1.79 0.21 3.03
CA ALA A 296 -1.14 1.44 2.59
C ALA A 296 0.33 1.53 3.00
N GLY A 297 0.72 0.79 4.02
CA GLY A 297 2.04 0.80 4.61
C GLY A 297 2.38 -0.50 5.32
N THR A 298 3.58 -0.56 5.88
CA THR A 298 4.09 -1.71 6.62
C THR A 298 4.78 -1.29 7.90
N LYS A 299 5.01 -2.23 8.82
CA LYS A 299 5.73 -2.03 10.09
C LYS A 299 7.09 -2.74 10.03
N ASP A 300 8.06 -2.28 10.82
CA ASP A 300 9.39 -2.92 10.89
C ASP A 300 9.27 -4.43 11.18
N GLU A 301 8.37 -4.82 12.09
CA GLU A 301 8.14 -6.22 12.45
C GLU A 301 7.64 -7.07 11.26
N TRP A 302 6.81 -6.48 10.40
CA TRP A 302 6.28 -7.15 9.21
C TRP A 302 7.35 -7.28 8.12
N VAL A 303 8.18 -6.25 7.97
CA VAL A 303 9.33 -6.28 7.06
C VAL A 303 10.33 -7.35 7.49
N ASP A 304 10.64 -7.44 8.79
CA ASP A 304 11.55 -8.45 9.35
C ASP A 304 11.03 -9.90 9.15
N GLN A 305 9.70 -10.06 9.08
CA GLN A 305 9.02 -11.34 8.79
C GLN A 305 8.85 -11.60 7.29
N GLY A 306 9.12 -10.61 6.44
CA GLY A 306 8.92 -10.69 5.00
C GLY A 306 7.45 -10.61 4.57
N TRP A 307 6.58 -10.03 5.41
CA TRP A 307 5.16 -9.90 5.11
C TRP A 307 4.89 -8.98 3.93
N GLY A 308 4.06 -9.46 3.01
CA GLY A 308 3.48 -8.74 1.90
C GLY A 308 1.98 -8.50 2.07
N TYR A 309 1.33 -8.17 0.96
CA TYR A 309 -0.11 -7.90 0.90
C TYR A 309 -0.95 -9.07 1.47
N PHE A 310 -0.65 -10.31 1.07
CA PHE A 310 -1.40 -11.49 1.50
C PHE A 310 -1.21 -11.83 2.97
N ASP A 311 0.02 -11.68 3.48
CA ASP A 311 0.31 -11.93 4.89
C ASP A 311 -0.46 -10.94 5.78
N ILE A 312 -0.48 -9.65 5.39
CA ILE A 312 -1.22 -8.63 6.12
C ILE A 312 -2.73 -8.90 6.05
N ALA A 313 -3.25 -9.34 4.90
CA ALA A 313 -4.64 -9.73 4.78
C ALA A 313 -4.99 -10.85 5.77
N ARG A 314 -4.24 -11.95 5.74
CA ARG A 314 -4.52 -13.17 6.50
C ARG A 314 -4.24 -13.05 8.00
N ASN A 315 -3.24 -12.26 8.39
CA ASN A 315 -2.84 -12.15 9.81
C ASN A 315 -3.40 -10.93 10.53
N ILE A 316 -3.95 -9.94 9.82
CA ILE A 316 -4.47 -8.71 10.40
C ILE A 316 -5.93 -8.47 10.04
N ASN A 317 -6.24 -8.25 8.76
CA ASN A 317 -7.59 -7.82 8.36
C ASN A 317 -8.62 -8.94 8.50
N MET A 318 -8.33 -10.12 7.95
CA MET A 318 -9.28 -11.24 7.97
C MET A 318 -9.69 -11.64 9.39
N PRO A 319 -8.77 -11.88 10.34
CA PRO A 319 -9.16 -12.19 11.71
C PRO A 319 -9.97 -11.08 12.39
N THR A 320 -9.66 -9.81 12.11
CA THR A 320 -10.45 -8.69 12.63
C THR A 320 -11.88 -8.69 12.07
N PHE A 321 -12.04 -8.98 10.77
CA PHE A 321 -13.37 -9.05 10.16
C PHE A 321 -14.15 -10.30 10.63
N GLU A 322 -13.49 -11.45 10.84
CA GLU A 322 -14.11 -12.62 11.46
C GLU A 322 -14.71 -12.27 12.84
N ILE A 323 -13.94 -11.56 13.68
CA ILE A 323 -14.37 -11.11 14.99
C ILE A 323 -15.52 -10.08 14.87
N ALA A 324 -15.34 -9.04 14.04
CA ALA A 324 -16.30 -7.96 13.90
C ALA A 324 -17.64 -8.40 13.31
N LEU A 325 -17.62 -9.41 12.42
CA LEU A 325 -18.81 -10.01 11.80
C LEU A 325 -19.44 -11.14 12.64
N ASP A 326 -18.87 -11.43 13.82
CA ASP A 326 -19.32 -12.55 14.68
C ASP A 326 -19.30 -13.90 13.91
N ALA A 327 -18.32 -14.05 13.01
CA ALA A 327 -18.05 -15.27 12.27
C ALA A 327 -17.16 -16.23 13.07
N ALA A 328 -16.32 -15.71 13.97
CA ALA A 328 -15.52 -16.45 14.93
C ALA A 328 -15.37 -15.68 16.25
N ASP A 329 -15.26 -16.41 17.37
CA ASP A 329 -14.89 -15.81 18.65
C ASP A 329 -13.43 -15.34 18.63
N PRO A 330 -13.04 -14.25 19.36
CA PRO A 330 -11.66 -13.76 19.36
C PRO A 330 -10.60 -14.80 19.70
N GLU A 331 -10.93 -15.77 20.59
CA GLU A 331 -10.03 -16.86 20.98
C GLU A 331 -9.91 -17.97 19.92
N GLU A 332 -10.75 -17.96 18.89
CA GLU A 332 -10.75 -18.93 17.80
C GLU A 332 -9.98 -18.45 16.57
N THR A 333 -9.65 -17.15 16.51
CA THR A 333 -8.85 -16.55 15.43
C THR A 333 -7.35 -16.66 15.69
N ASP A 334 -6.57 -16.56 14.64
CA ASP A 334 -5.09 -16.54 14.71
C ASP A 334 -4.54 -15.15 15.12
N LEU A 335 -5.40 -14.17 15.38
CA LEU A 335 -4.99 -12.83 15.80
C LEU A 335 -4.46 -12.86 17.24
N GLY A 336 -3.21 -12.45 17.42
CA GLY A 336 -2.58 -12.47 18.74
C GLY A 336 -3.27 -11.56 19.76
N GLU A 337 -3.21 -11.96 21.03
CA GLU A 337 -3.78 -11.19 22.15
C GLU A 337 -3.25 -9.75 22.26
N GLU A 338 -2.04 -9.48 21.75
CA GLU A 338 -1.42 -8.16 21.69
C GLU A 338 -2.19 -7.19 20.79
N TRP A 339 -3.00 -7.68 19.87
CA TRP A 339 -3.80 -6.86 18.98
C TRP A 339 -5.14 -6.44 19.58
N ARG A 340 -5.57 -7.05 20.68
CA ARG A 340 -6.78 -6.63 21.39
C ARG A 340 -6.52 -5.30 22.10
N ASN A 341 -7.22 -4.24 21.72
CA ASN A 341 -7.04 -2.88 22.27
C ASN A 341 -5.58 -2.40 22.17
N PHE A 342 -4.94 -2.66 21.03
CA PHE A 342 -3.54 -2.29 20.75
C PHE A 342 -3.27 -0.79 20.89
N ASP A 343 -2.00 -0.42 21.17
CA ASP A 343 -1.54 0.98 21.31
C ASP A 343 -0.94 1.53 20.01
#